data_4e93097d223bbd4f6e4aadbd56d904e4
#
_entry.id   4e93097d223bbd4f6e4aadbd56d904e4
#
_cell.length_a   1.000
_cell.length_b   1.000
_cell.length_c   1.000
_cell.angle_alpha   90.00
_cell.angle_beta   90.00
_cell.angle_gamma   90.00
#
_symmetry.space_group_name_H-M   'P 1'
#
loop_
_entity.id
_entity.type
_entity.pdbx_description
1 polymer ?
#
loop_
_entity_poly.entity_id
_entity_poly.type
_entity_poly.pdbx_seq_one_letter_code
_entity_poly.pdbx_strand_id
1 'polypeptide(L)'
;MLSKEVVALLNEQINKEMYAANLYLSMSSWCYEHSFDGAGAFLFEHAREESDHARKLITYLNETDSKVELKEVKKPDNDFKSLLDVFEKTFEHEQSITASINNLVDFMLSSKDYSTFNFLQWYVSEQHEEEALFRGIVDKIKLISDNGNGLYMVDQYIKSLINK
;
A
#
# COMPACT_ATOMS: atom_id res chain seq x y z
N MET A 1 -15.69 1.40 24.08
CA MET A 1 -14.31 0.87 24.13
C MET A 1 -14.24 -0.34 23.21
N LEU A 2 -13.22 -0.39 22.37
CA LEU A 2 -12.98 -1.54 21.49
C LEU A 2 -12.60 -2.78 22.32
N SER A 3 -12.88 -3.98 21.81
CA SER A 3 -12.39 -5.21 22.42
C SER A 3 -10.86 -5.31 22.28
N LYS A 4 -10.22 -6.06 23.18
CA LYS A 4 -8.76 -6.28 23.09
C LYS A 4 -8.32 -6.91 21.78
N GLU A 5 -9.15 -7.78 21.22
CA GLU A 5 -8.92 -8.43 19.93
C GLU A 5 -8.96 -7.42 18.77
N VAL A 6 -9.96 -6.54 18.74
CA VAL A 6 -10.07 -5.47 17.75
C VAL A 6 -8.84 -4.57 17.81
N VAL A 7 -8.43 -4.14 19.01
CA VAL A 7 -7.23 -3.30 19.21
C VAL A 7 -5.97 -4.01 18.70
N ALA A 8 -5.82 -5.29 18.99
CA ALA A 8 -4.67 -6.07 18.50
C ALA A 8 -4.62 -6.17 16.98
N LEU A 9 -5.77 -6.44 16.34
CA LEU A 9 -5.88 -6.55 14.89
C LEU A 9 -5.61 -5.20 14.18
N LEU A 10 -6.11 -4.09 14.71
CA LEU A 10 -5.83 -2.76 14.15
C LEU A 10 -4.35 -2.37 14.32
N ASN A 11 -3.71 -2.71 15.43
CA ASN A 11 -2.26 -2.51 15.60
C ASN A 11 -1.42 -3.36 14.63
N GLU A 12 -1.85 -4.59 14.31
CA GLU A 12 -1.20 -5.39 13.26
C GLU A 12 -1.35 -4.72 11.89
N GLN A 13 -2.51 -4.14 11.58
CA GLN A 13 -2.70 -3.43 10.31
C GLN A 13 -1.82 -2.17 10.24
N ILE A 14 -1.69 -1.39 11.31
CA ILE A 14 -0.75 -0.26 11.36
C ILE A 14 0.66 -0.70 10.96
N ASN A 15 1.13 -1.84 11.48
CA ASN A 15 2.46 -2.35 11.15
C ASN A 15 2.59 -2.76 9.67
N LYS A 16 1.52 -3.28 9.06
CA LYS A 16 1.48 -3.62 7.62
C LYS A 16 1.56 -2.38 6.74
N GLU A 17 0.81 -1.31 7.06
CA GLU A 17 0.87 -0.04 6.33
C GLU A 17 2.26 0.60 6.46
N MET A 18 2.86 0.57 7.64
CA MET A 18 4.24 1.04 7.84
C MET A 18 5.27 0.22 7.05
N TYR A 19 5.05 -1.08 6.92
CA TYR A 19 5.87 -1.93 6.07
C TYR A 19 5.71 -1.57 4.59
N ALA A 20 4.46 -1.35 4.12
CA ALA A 20 4.17 -0.90 2.77
C ALA A 20 4.90 0.41 2.44
N ALA A 21 4.83 1.39 3.34
CA ALA A 21 5.56 2.66 3.20
C ALA A 21 7.07 2.44 3.01
N ASN A 22 7.69 1.60 3.84
CA ASN A 22 9.12 1.29 3.71
C ASN A 22 9.45 0.51 2.44
N LEU A 23 8.59 -0.42 2.03
CA LEU A 23 8.74 -1.18 0.79
C LEU A 23 8.71 -0.25 -0.43
N TYR A 24 7.77 0.69 -0.48
CA TYR A 24 7.64 1.63 -1.59
C TYR A 24 8.75 2.67 -1.62
N LEU A 25 9.30 3.08 -0.47
CA LEU A 25 10.53 3.88 -0.42
C LEU A 25 11.73 3.10 -0.99
N SER A 26 11.86 1.82 -0.68
CA SER A 26 12.91 0.97 -1.22
C SER A 26 12.78 0.81 -2.74
N MET A 27 11.57 0.53 -3.23
CA MET A 27 11.26 0.43 -4.65
C MET A 27 11.50 1.76 -5.39
N SER A 28 11.10 2.88 -4.78
CA SER A 28 11.38 4.23 -5.30
C SER A 28 12.86 4.47 -5.48
N SER A 29 13.66 4.15 -4.47
CA SER A 29 15.12 4.31 -4.50
C SER A 29 15.75 3.46 -5.61
N TRP A 30 15.33 2.21 -5.75
CA TRP A 30 15.76 1.33 -6.84
C TRP A 30 15.41 1.91 -8.23
N CYS A 31 14.19 2.47 -8.38
CA CYS A 31 13.78 3.10 -9.63
C CYS A 31 14.69 4.29 -10.01
N TYR A 32 15.01 5.16 -9.06
CA TYR A 32 15.94 6.26 -9.30
C TYR A 32 17.34 5.78 -9.68
N GLU A 33 17.86 4.75 -9.02
CA GLU A 33 19.16 4.14 -9.34
C GLU A 33 19.21 3.61 -10.77
N HIS A 34 18.07 3.16 -11.31
CA HIS A 34 17.94 2.62 -12.67
C HIS A 34 17.36 3.61 -13.70
N SER A 35 17.37 4.91 -13.39
CA SER A 35 16.90 5.98 -14.28
C SER A 35 15.41 5.92 -14.64
N PHE A 36 14.58 5.34 -13.77
CA PHE A 36 13.12 5.40 -13.83
C PHE A 36 12.59 6.49 -12.90
N ASP A 37 12.88 7.76 -13.24
CA ASP A 37 12.56 8.90 -12.38
C ASP A 37 11.06 9.10 -12.15
N GLY A 38 10.25 8.77 -13.15
CA GLY A 38 8.78 8.86 -13.06
C GLY A 38 8.21 7.83 -12.10
N ALA A 39 8.63 6.58 -12.21
CA ALA A 39 8.24 5.50 -11.30
C ALA A 39 8.79 5.74 -9.89
N GLY A 40 10.03 6.24 -9.78
CA GLY A 40 10.62 6.61 -8.50
C GLY A 40 9.81 7.66 -7.77
N ALA A 41 9.43 8.75 -8.44
CA ALA A 41 8.59 9.81 -7.87
C ALA A 41 7.19 9.29 -7.48
N PHE A 42 6.58 8.47 -8.32
CA PHE A 42 5.27 7.87 -8.06
C PHE A 42 5.29 6.99 -6.80
N LEU A 43 6.24 6.07 -6.68
CA LEU A 43 6.36 5.20 -5.51
C LEU A 43 6.75 5.97 -4.24
N PHE A 44 7.49 7.07 -4.38
CA PHE A 44 7.80 7.94 -3.24
C PHE A 44 6.53 8.59 -2.66
N GLU A 45 5.61 9.07 -3.51
CA GLU A 45 4.32 9.60 -3.07
C GLU A 45 3.44 8.51 -2.47
N HIS A 46 3.37 7.32 -3.08
CA HIS A 46 2.63 6.18 -2.52
C HIS A 46 3.16 5.76 -1.14
N ALA A 47 4.48 5.79 -0.92
CA ALA A 47 5.04 5.56 0.41
C ALA A 47 4.53 6.57 1.47
N ARG A 48 4.28 7.83 1.06
CA ARG A 48 3.66 8.84 1.92
C ARG A 48 2.19 8.49 2.20
N GLU A 49 1.45 8.07 1.18
CA GLU A 49 0.05 7.65 1.31
C GLU A 49 -0.09 6.47 2.27
N GLU A 50 0.77 5.46 2.18
CA GLU A 50 0.78 4.33 3.14
C GLU A 50 1.06 4.78 4.59
N SER A 51 1.94 5.78 4.75
CA SER A 51 2.16 6.38 6.06
C SER A 51 0.90 7.10 6.58
N ASP A 52 0.12 7.71 5.70
CA ASP A 52 -1.14 8.36 6.06
C ASP A 52 -2.23 7.31 6.37
N HIS A 53 -2.25 6.16 5.69
CA HIS A 53 -3.09 5.01 6.05
C HIS A 53 -2.80 4.53 7.48
N ALA A 54 -1.54 4.32 7.82
CA ALA A 54 -1.15 3.97 9.19
C ALA A 54 -1.61 5.00 10.22
N ARG A 55 -1.44 6.31 9.92
CA ARG A 55 -1.87 7.40 10.81
C ARG A 55 -3.38 7.45 11.01
N LYS A 56 -4.16 7.12 9.98
CA LYS A 56 -5.62 7.06 10.07
C LYS A 56 -6.08 5.99 11.07
N LEU A 57 -5.44 4.80 11.08
CA LEU A 57 -5.67 3.76 12.08
C LEU A 57 -5.27 4.20 13.48
N ILE A 58 -4.10 4.84 13.60
CA ILE A 58 -3.61 5.39 14.88
C ILE A 58 -4.59 6.42 15.45
N THR A 59 -5.10 7.32 14.60
CA THR A 59 -6.09 8.32 15.00
C THR A 59 -7.35 7.65 15.51
N TYR A 60 -7.87 6.66 14.80
CA TYR A 60 -9.06 5.92 15.20
C TYR A 60 -8.88 5.20 16.57
N LEU A 61 -7.74 4.56 16.79
CA LEU A 61 -7.43 3.95 18.09
C LEU A 61 -7.40 5.00 19.22
N ASN A 62 -6.78 6.15 18.97
CA ASN A 62 -6.74 7.25 19.95
C ASN A 62 -8.13 7.80 20.26
N GLU A 63 -8.97 8.01 19.24
CA GLU A 63 -10.36 8.48 19.39
C GLU A 63 -11.26 7.51 20.16
N THR A 64 -10.92 6.22 20.10
CA THR A 64 -11.65 5.15 20.80
C THR A 64 -11.05 4.80 22.17
N ASP A 65 -10.16 5.64 22.70
CA ASP A 65 -9.44 5.43 23.97
C ASP A 65 -8.75 4.04 24.03
N SER A 66 -8.10 3.68 22.92
CA SER A 66 -7.44 2.39 22.74
C SER A 66 -5.94 2.56 22.58
N LYS A 67 -5.17 1.58 23.08
CA LYS A 67 -3.71 1.64 23.09
C LYS A 67 -3.15 1.41 21.68
N VAL A 68 -2.35 2.36 21.20
CA VAL A 68 -1.49 2.17 20.02
C VAL A 68 -0.20 1.46 20.44
N GLU A 69 0.14 0.38 19.74
CA GLU A 69 1.38 -0.37 19.91
C GLU A 69 2.16 -0.42 18.59
N LEU A 70 3.16 0.46 18.46
CA LEU A 70 4.05 0.44 17.32
C LEU A 70 5.06 -0.71 17.48
N LYS A 71 5.12 -1.58 16.46
CA LYS A 71 5.99 -2.76 16.43
C LYS A 71 7.20 -2.49 15.55
N GLU A 72 8.20 -3.36 15.64
CA GLU A 72 9.31 -3.40 14.69
C GLU A 72 8.78 -3.63 13.28
N VAL A 73 9.23 -2.80 12.33
CA VAL A 73 8.92 -2.96 10.92
C VAL A 73 10.03 -3.78 10.25
N LYS A 74 9.64 -4.89 9.63
CA LYS A 74 10.57 -5.77 8.92
C LYS A 74 11.30 -5.01 7.81
N LYS A 75 12.59 -5.33 7.60
CA LYS A 75 13.36 -4.82 6.47
C LYS A 75 12.68 -5.21 5.15
N PRO A 76 12.38 -4.26 4.24
CA PRO A 76 11.86 -4.58 2.91
C PRO A 76 12.95 -5.13 1.98
N ASP A 77 12.52 -5.73 0.87
CA ASP A 77 13.42 -6.06 -0.24
C ASP A 77 14.00 -4.78 -0.84
N ASN A 78 15.27 -4.83 -1.25
CA ASN A 78 15.97 -3.70 -1.87
C ASN A 78 16.43 -3.99 -3.32
N ASP A 79 16.36 -5.24 -3.75
CA ASP A 79 16.82 -5.67 -5.06
C ASP A 79 15.66 -6.14 -5.91
N PHE A 80 15.52 -5.58 -7.10
CA PHE A 80 14.47 -5.89 -8.06
C PHE A 80 15.09 -6.18 -9.42
N LYS A 81 14.45 -7.05 -10.22
CA LYS A 81 15.01 -7.52 -11.50
C LYS A 81 14.75 -6.55 -12.65
N SER A 82 13.65 -5.80 -12.60
CA SER A 82 13.18 -4.91 -13.66
C SER A 82 12.09 -3.99 -13.14
N LEU A 83 11.72 -2.98 -13.91
CA LEU A 83 10.55 -2.14 -13.63
C LEU A 83 9.25 -2.98 -13.50
N LEU A 84 9.12 -4.02 -14.33
CA LEU A 84 7.99 -4.94 -14.23
C LEU A 84 7.98 -5.68 -12.90
N ASP A 85 9.13 -6.19 -12.45
CA ASP A 85 9.26 -6.91 -11.17
C ASP A 85 8.88 -6.01 -9.98
N VAL A 86 9.26 -4.72 -10.03
CA VAL A 86 8.85 -3.73 -9.01
C VAL A 86 7.32 -3.65 -8.94
N PHE A 87 6.64 -3.41 -10.06
CA PHE A 87 5.19 -3.20 -10.07
C PHE A 87 4.38 -4.49 -9.89
N GLU A 88 4.89 -5.65 -10.32
CA GLU A 88 4.27 -6.95 -9.99
C GLU A 88 4.31 -7.20 -8.49
N LYS A 89 5.44 -6.95 -7.83
CA LYS A 89 5.55 -7.07 -6.37
C LYS A 89 4.71 -6.06 -5.61
N THR A 90 4.58 -4.83 -6.13
CA THR A 90 3.67 -3.85 -5.57
C THR A 90 2.23 -4.35 -5.64
N PHE A 91 1.78 -4.82 -6.81
CA PHE A 91 0.43 -5.35 -7.00
C PHE A 91 0.14 -6.56 -6.11
N GLU A 92 1.08 -7.52 -5.99
CA GLU A 92 0.98 -8.65 -5.07
C GLU A 92 0.89 -8.19 -3.61
N HIS A 93 1.63 -7.14 -3.25
CA HIS A 93 1.56 -6.57 -1.90
C HIS A 93 0.17 -5.98 -1.63
N GLU A 94 -0.39 -5.17 -2.54
CA GLU A 94 -1.73 -4.62 -2.40
C GLU A 94 -2.81 -5.70 -2.27
N GLN A 95 -2.71 -6.78 -3.03
CA GLN A 95 -3.62 -7.93 -2.87
C GLN A 95 -3.52 -8.54 -1.47
N SER A 96 -2.33 -8.56 -0.86
CA SER A 96 -2.14 -9.05 0.50
C SER A 96 -2.75 -8.10 1.55
N ILE A 97 -2.68 -6.78 1.32
CA ILE A 97 -3.33 -5.77 2.16
C ILE A 97 -4.86 -5.88 2.02
N THR A 98 -5.38 -6.01 0.80
CA THR A 98 -6.82 -6.26 0.56
C THR A 98 -7.33 -7.47 1.34
N ALA A 99 -6.60 -8.59 1.28
CA ALA A 99 -6.97 -9.78 2.05
C ALA A 99 -6.96 -9.51 3.56
N SER A 100 -6.01 -8.72 4.05
CA SER A 100 -5.93 -8.33 5.45
C SER A 100 -7.11 -7.45 5.87
N ILE A 101 -7.47 -6.44 5.08
CA ILE A 101 -8.62 -5.56 5.33
C ILE A 101 -9.93 -6.36 5.31
N ASN A 102 -10.11 -7.27 4.34
CA ASN A 102 -11.30 -8.13 4.28
C ASN A 102 -11.44 -9.01 5.53
N ASN A 103 -10.35 -9.58 6.04
CA ASN A 103 -10.35 -10.35 7.29
C ASN A 103 -10.73 -9.48 8.50
N LEU A 104 -10.28 -8.23 8.55
CA LEU A 104 -10.70 -7.27 9.59
C LEU A 104 -12.19 -6.99 9.49
N VAL A 105 -12.72 -6.73 8.30
CA VAL A 105 -14.15 -6.46 8.06
C VAL A 105 -14.99 -7.65 8.48
N ASP A 106 -14.62 -8.86 8.12
CA ASP A 106 -15.34 -10.10 8.51
C ASP A 106 -15.36 -10.28 10.03
N PHE A 107 -14.22 -9.99 10.69
CA PHE A 107 -14.14 -10.05 12.14
C PHE A 107 -15.08 -9.02 12.81
N MET A 108 -15.11 -7.76 12.30
CA MET A 108 -15.98 -6.72 12.85
C MET A 108 -17.46 -7.06 12.67
N LEU A 109 -17.85 -7.63 11.53
CA LEU A 109 -19.23 -8.11 11.31
C LEU A 109 -19.58 -9.23 12.27
N SER A 110 -18.70 -10.22 12.44
CA SER A 110 -18.93 -11.37 13.33
C SER A 110 -19.05 -10.95 14.79
N SER A 111 -18.26 -9.97 15.23
CA SER A 111 -18.26 -9.42 16.59
C SER A 111 -19.34 -8.34 16.81
N LYS A 112 -20.07 -7.96 15.76
CA LYS A 112 -21.07 -6.88 15.75
C LYS A 112 -20.50 -5.50 16.13
N ASP A 113 -19.23 -5.27 15.86
CA ASP A 113 -18.59 -3.97 16.00
C ASP A 113 -18.84 -3.12 14.74
N TYR A 114 -20.06 -2.59 14.66
CA TYR A 114 -20.51 -1.80 13.50
C TYR A 114 -19.78 -0.46 13.36
N SER A 115 -19.23 0.08 14.43
CA SER A 115 -18.46 1.32 14.38
C SER A 115 -17.13 1.11 13.66
N THR A 116 -16.36 0.10 14.09
CA THR A 116 -15.10 -0.25 13.43
C THR A 116 -15.34 -0.79 12.02
N PHE A 117 -16.41 -1.57 11.81
CA PHE A 117 -16.83 -1.98 10.47
C PHE A 117 -17.02 -0.76 9.54
N ASN A 118 -17.76 0.25 9.97
CA ASN A 118 -18.01 1.46 9.17
C ASN A 118 -16.69 2.25 8.92
N PHE A 119 -15.83 2.35 9.90
CA PHE A 119 -14.51 2.97 9.75
C PHE A 119 -13.66 2.26 8.67
N LEU A 120 -13.67 0.92 8.65
CA LEU A 120 -12.92 0.12 7.70
C LEU A 120 -13.44 0.20 6.25
N GLN A 121 -14.66 0.69 6.01
CA GLN A 121 -15.21 0.79 4.64
C GLN A 121 -14.39 1.74 3.76
N TRP A 122 -13.75 2.74 4.34
CA TRP A 122 -12.81 3.58 3.62
C TRP A 122 -11.63 2.76 3.07
N TYR A 123 -11.04 1.87 3.89
CA TYR A 123 -9.95 0.98 3.46
C TYR A 123 -10.40 -0.01 2.38
N VAL A 124 -11.64 -0.50 2.46
CA VAL A 124 -12.20 -1.38 1.41
C VAL A 124 -12.26 -0.65 0.07
N SER A 125 -12.69 0.61 0.06
CA SER A 125 -12.74 1.43 -1.15
C SER A 125 -11.34 1.74 -1.67
N GLU A 126 -10.43 2.13 -0.79
CA GLU A 126 -9.04 2.42 -1.12
C GLU A 126 -8.36 1.22 -1.77
N GLN A 127 -8.46 0.03 -1.16
CA GLN A 127 -7.86 -1.18 -1.73
C GLN A 127 -8.41 -1.55 -3.11
N HIS A 128 -9.68 -1.25 -3.38
CA HIS A 128 -10.23 -1.43 -4.72
C HIS A 128 -9.55 -0.50 -5.74
N GLU A 129 -9.29 0.75 -5.36
CA GLU A 129 -8.62 1.75 -6.20
C GLU A 129 -7.14 1.38 -6.40
N GLU A 130 -6.43 1.00 -5.32
CA GLU A 130 -5.02 0.58 -5.37
C GLU A 130 -4.79 -0.64 -6.26
N GLU A 131 -5.59 -1.70 -6.09
CA GLU A 131 -5.46 -2.87 -6.97
C GLU A 131 -5.75 -2.54 -8.45
N ALA A 132 -6.73 -1.70 -8.72
CA ALA A 132 -7.03 -1.28 -10.10
C ALA A 132 -5.88 -0.46 -10.70
N LEU A 133 -5.30 0.44 -9.91
CA LEU A 133 -4.17 1.29 -10.30
C LEU A 133 -2.93 0.46 -10.64
N PHE A 134 -2.46 -0.37 -9.69
CA PHE A 134 -1.23 -1.15 -9.88
C PHE A 134 -1.38 -2.22 -10.94
N ARG A 135 -2.53 -2.88 -11.06
CA ARG A 135 -2.83 -3.78 -12.17
C ARG A 135 -2.74 -3.05 -13.51
N GLY A 136 -3.32 -1.85 -13.61
CA GLY A 136 -3.26 -1.04 -14.84
C GLY A 136 -1.84 -0.65 -15.23
N ILE A 137 -0.95 -0.39 -14.26
CA ILE A 137 0.47 -0.11 -14.51
C ILE A 137 1.17 -1.38 -15.01
N VAL A 138 0.99 -2.53 -14.34
CA VAL A 138 1.56 -3.82 -14.73
C VAL A 138 1.15 -4.17 -16.17
N ASP A 139 -0.13 -4.03 -16.50
CA ASP A 139 -0.65 -4.32 -17.85
C ASP A 139 0.00 -3.41 -18.91
N LYS A 140 0.22 -2.13 -18.60
CA LYS A 140 0.91 -1.21 -19.52
C LYS A 140 2.37 -1.54 -19.71
N ILE A 141 3.08 -1.92 -18.64
CA ILE A 141 4.48 -2.35 -18.75
C ILE A 141 4.57 -3.61 -19.64
N LYS A 142 3.67 -4.58 -19.44
CA LYS A 142 3.61 -5.82 -20.24
C LYS A 142 3.27 -5.59 -21.72
N LEU A 143 2.50 -4.54 -22.02
CA LEU A 143 2.10 -4.23 -23.38
C LEU A 143 3.25 -3.65 -24.22
N ILE A 144 4.26 -3.07 -23.57
CA ILE A 144 5.35 -2.37 -24.23
C ILE A 144 6.55 -3.30 -24.32
N SER A 145 7.18 -3.36 -25.51
CA SER A 145 8.40 -4.14 -25.70
C SER A 145 9.56 -3.55 -24.85
N ASP A 146 10.45 -4.42 -24.37
CA ASP A 146 11.64 -4.10 -23.55
C ASP A 146 12.69 -3.21 -24.27
N ASN A 147 12.28 -2.36 -25.21
CA ASN A 147 13.18 -1.39 -25.77
C ASN A 147 13.18 -0.08 -24.95
N GLY A 148 14.31 0.62 -24.95
CA GLY A 148 14.50 1.82 -24.13
C GLY A 148 13.45 2.92 -24.36
N ASN A 149 12.92 3.07 -25.58
CA ASN A 149 11.87 4.04 -25.90
C ASN A 149 10.54 3.66 -25.24
N GLY A 150 10.17 2.37 -25.23
CA GLY A 150 8.97 1.88 -24.59
C GLY A 150 9.02 2.06 -23.08
N LEU A 151 10.14 1.72 -22.45
CA LEU A 151 10.33 1.91 -21.00
C LEU A 151 10.28 3.38 -20.60
N TYR A 152 10.88 4.28 -21.39
CA TYR A 152 10.78 5.71 -21.16
C TYR A 152 9.33 6.21 -21.22
N MET A 153 8.55 5.77 -22.21
CA MET A 153 7.14 6.15 -22.33
C MET A 153 6.30 5.69 -21.15
N VAL A 154 6.55 4.46 -20.65
CA VAL A 154 5.88 3.95 -19.46
C VAL A 154 6.26 4.74 -18.23
N ASP A 155 7.52 5.05 -18.03
CA ASP A 155 7.98 5.85 -16.91
C ASP A 155 7.30 7.23 -16.89
N GLN A 156 7.18 7.90 -18.05
CA GLN A 156 6.44 9.16 -18.17
C GLN A 156 4.94 9.00 -17.91
N TYR A 157 4.35 7.89 -18.34
CA TYR A 157 2.95 7.58 -18.03
C TYR A 157 2.77 7.42 -16.50
N ILE A 158 3.61 6.63 -15.83
CA ILE A 158 3.53 6.43 -14.38
C ILE A 158 3.67 7.76 -13.64
N LYS A 159 4.62 8.62 -14.05
CA LYS A 159 4.76 9.98 -13.53
C LYS A 159 3.46 10.79 -13.64
N SER A 160 2.72 10.64 -14.74
CA SER A 160 1.47 11.38 -14.98
C SER A 160 0.32 10.96 -14.07
N LEU A 161 0.47 9.86 -13.32
CA LEU A 161 -0.52 9.37 -12.35
C LEU A 161 -0.40 10.07 -10.98
N ILE A 162 0.74 10.70 -10.70
CA ILE A 162 0.91 11.53 -9.51
C ILE A 162 -0.07 12.71 -9.61
N ASN A 163 -0.90 12.93 -8.61
CA ASN A 163 -1.92 13.98 -8.52
C ASN A 163 -3.21 13.75 -9.38
N LYS A 164 -3.55 12.52 -9.68
CA LYS A 164 -4.87 12.17 -10.19
C LYS A 164 -5.73 11.55 -9.10
#